data_ff6baf9df0df45e15fdb8dfdc741675d
#
_entry.id   ff6baf9df0df45e15fdb8dfdc741675d
#
_cell.length_a   1.000
_cell.length_b   1.000
_cell.length_c   1.000
_cell.angle_alpha   90.00
_cell.angle_beta   90.00
_cell.angle_gamma   90.00
#
_symmetry.space_group_name_H-M   'P 1'
#
loop_
_entity.id
_entity.type
_entity.pdbx_description
1 polymer ?
#
loop_
_entity_poly.entity_id
_entity_poly.type
_entity_poly.pdbx_seq_one_letter_code
_entity_poly.pdbx_strand_id
1 'polypeptide(L)'
;QVDLAPLVLGRLAAVNDEALRDSADPRRRLEARDEHKMSTLQNNFDQVVVTRGAWWPDDYRGPARVAMEDREAYQLGLQVGDTLAFEILGQRISAELVAIYAQKRFQSRLWLEAIFSDGALDPFITRYVGLAYMNGADAVATQNRIAAAQPNVVTVRTDLLLDEARAILGRAAAGLSAIAAVTLSASLLVLVSVIAAGRARQIYLATLLNTLGARVRAIGHALYLEYLLLAALTTAFASVAGSALATLLLHYRLQLDAPLGWFAGSLLAAVISVGALGFGAHYLLRQLRMSPAALLRSAGG
;
A
#
# COMPACT_ATOMS: atom_id res chain seq x y z
N GLN A 1 0.15 25.57 -12.57
CA GLN A 1 -1.22 25.21 -12.92
C GLN A 1 -2.06 25.30 -11.66
N VAL A 2 -3.22 25.92 -11.73
CA VAL A 2 -4.18 26.01 -10.62
C VAL A 2 -5.49 25.42 -11.11
N ASP A 3 -5.94 24.40 -10.41
CA ASP A 3 -7.23 23.74 -10.69
C ASP A 3 -8.23 24.22 -9.64
N LEU A 4 -9.30 24.84 -10.07
CA LEU A 4 -10.37 25.37 -9.20
C LEU A 4 -11.62 24.52 -9.35
N ALA A 5 -12.19 24.13 -8.21
CA ALA A 5 -13.44 23.37 -8.15
C ALA A 5 -14.45 24.07 -7.23
N PRO A 6 -15.72 24.23 -7.63
CA PRO A 6 -16.77 24.60 -6.70
C PRO A 6 -16.91 23.50 -5.66
N LEU A 7 -17.08 23.87 -4.39
CA LEU A 7 -17.33 22.93 -3.31
C LEU A 7 -18.64 23.31 -2.62
N VAL A 8 -19.57 22.39 -2.66
CA VAL A 8 -20.86 22.51 -1.98
C VAL A 8 -20.97 21.40 -0.94
N LEU A 9 -21.49 21.74 0.23
CA LEU A 9 -21.82 20.77 1.26
C LEU A 9 -23.33 20.62 1.36
N GLY A 10 -23.81 19.40 1.41
CA GLY A 10 -25.22 19.10 1.55
C GLY A 10 -25.45 17.68 2.05
N ARG A 11 -26.65 17.39 2.48
CA ARG A 11 -27.04 16.09 3.03
C ARG A 11 -27.93 15.34 2.05
N LEU A 12 -27.73 14.04 1.93
CA LEU A 12 -28.66 13.19 1.21
C LEU A 12 -29.91 12.97 2.08
N ALA A 13 -31.03 13.53 1.64
CA ALA A 13 -32.27 13.52 2.41
C ALA A 13 -33.18 12.34 2.07
N ALA A 14 -33.23 11.93 0.79
CA ALA A 14 -34.09 10.84 0.34
C ALA A 14 -33.51 10.12 -0.88
N VAL A 15 -33.86 8.85 -1.03
CA VAL A 15 -33.58 7.99 -2.19
C VAL A 15 -34.92 7.43 -2.67
N ASN A 16 -35.27 7.65 -3.94
CA ASN A 16 -36.55 7.23 -4.54
C ASN A 16 -37.77 7.66 -3.69
N ASP A 17 -37.76 8.92 -3.25
CA ASP A 17 -38.77 9.54 -2.37
C ASP A 17 -38.87 8.95 -0.94
N GLU A 18 -38.09 7.90 -0.60
CA GLU A 18 -37.98 7.41 0.77
C GLU A 18 -36.97 8.26 1.55
N ALA A 19 -37.44 8.91 2.62
CA ALA A 19 -36.56 9.71 3.47
C ALA A 19 -35.55 8.83 4.21
N LEU A 20 -34.26 9.15 4.11
CA LEU A 20 -33.20 8.35 4.74
C LEU A 20 -33.36 8.25 6.27
N ARG A 21 -33.84 9.32 6.92
CA ARG A 21 -34.07 9.37 8.37
C ARG A 21 -35.10 8.35 8.86
N ASP A 22 -36.02 7.97 7.98
CA ASP A 22 -37.13 7.07 8.27
C ASP A 22 -36.88 5.64 7.75
N SER A 23 -35.74 5.42 7.12
CA SER A 23 -35.36 4.13 6.56
C SER A 23 -35.23 3.06 7.65
N ALA A 24 -35.65 1.84 7.34
CA ALA A 24 -35.47 0.68 8.22
C ALA A 24 -33.97 0.32 8.42
N ASP A 25 -33.12 0.63 7.45
CA ASP A 25 -31.68 0.37 7.53
C ASP A 25 -30.97 1.39 8.45
N PRO A 26 -30.32 0.93 9.54
CA PRO A 26 -29.57 1.80 10.43
C PRO A 26 -28.44 2.59 9.73
N ARG A 27 -27.85 2.03 8.68
CA ARG A 27 -26.77 2.69 7.92
C ARG A 27 -27.30 3.91 7.18
N ARG A 28 -28.43 3.78 6.48
CA ARG A 28 -29.10 4.89 5.81
C ARG A 28 -29.50 5.99 6.79
N ARG A 29 -29.97 5.64 8.00
CA ARG A 29 -30.30 6.63 9.03
C ARG A 29 -29.08 7.40 9.56
N LEU A 30 -27.93 6.76 9.63
CA LEU A 30 -26.67 7.44 10.00
C LEU A 30 -26.25 8.42 8.91
N GLU A 31 -26.24 7.98 7.66
CA GLU A 31 -25.88 8.81 6.50
C GLU A 31 -26.81 10.02 6.33
N ALA A 32 -28.06 9.95 6.74
CA ALA A 32 -28.97 11.10 6.73
C ALA A 32 -28.48 12.30 7.57
N ARG A 33 -27.45 12.10 8.41
CA ARG A 33 -26.85 13.15 9.25
C ARG A 33 -25.51 13.66 8.70
N ASP A 34 -24.92 12.93 7.78
CA ASP A 34 -23.63 13.29 7.21
C ASP A 34 -23.75 14.32 6.10
N GLU A 35 -22.74 15.19 6.01
CA GLU A 35 -22.63 16.19 4.96
C GLU A 35 -21.70 15.66 3.87
N HIS A 36 -22.25 15.53 2.67
CA HIS A 36 -21.50 15.12 1.48
C HIS A 36 -20.82 16.31 0.81
N LYS A 37 -19.59 16.10 0.37
CA LYS A 37 -18.82 17.05 -0.45
C LYS A 37 -19.19 16.86 -1.90
N MET A 38 -19.78 17.89 -2.48
CA MET A 38 -20.30 17.87 -3.83
C MET A 38 -19.62 18.91 -4.71
N SER A 39 -19.54 18.62 -6.00
CA SER A 39 -18.97 19.51 -7.02
C SER A 39 -19.67 19.31 -8.36
N THR A 40 -19.42 20.20 -9.32
CA THR A 40 -19.86 20.06 -10.72
C THR A 40 -18.74 19.68 -11.68
N LEU A 41 -17.56 19.33 -11.18
CA LEU A 41 -16.38 19.03 -12.00
C LEU A 41 -16.41 17.62 -12.56
N GLN A 42 -16.80 17.50 -13.81
CA GLN A 42 -16.83 16.24 -14.57
C GLN A 42 -15.45 15.87 -15.14
N ASN A 43 -14.72 16.83 -15.72
CA ASN A 43 -13.62 16.54 -16.64
C ASN A 43 -12.19 16.79 -16.11
N ASN A 44 -11.99 17.20 -14.87
CA ASN A 44 -10.67 17.54 -14.35
C ASN A 44 -10.08 16.52 -13.37
N PHE A 45 -10.65 15.31 -13.30
CA PHE A 45 -10.14 14.29 -12.41
C PHE A 45 -9.63 13.07 -13.20
N ASP A 46 -8.39 13.10 -13.62
CA ASP A 46 -7.67 11.94 -14.18
C ASP A 46 -7.68 10.70 -13.26
N GLN A 47 -8.25 10.83 -12.07
CA GLN A 47 -8.21 9.85 -10.99
C GLN A 47 -9.59 9.27 -10.65
N VAL A 48 -10.62 9.66 -11.38
CA VAL A 48 -11.97 9.15 -11.24
C VAL A 48 -12.26 8.13 -12.33
N VAL A 49 -12.59 6.90 -11.92
CA VAL A 49 -12.94 5.81 -12.84
C VAL A 49 -14.40 5.44 -12.63
N VAL A 50 -15.21 5.55 -13.66
CA VAL A 50 -16.60 5.07 -13.61
C VAL A 50 -16.62 3.55 -13.48
N THR A 51 -17.28 3.05 -12.46
CA THR A 51 -17.44 1.61 -12.18
C THR A 51 -18.78 1.07 -12.65
N ARG A 52 -19.81 1.89 -12.62
CA ARG A 52 -21.18 1.55 -13.09
C ARG A 52 -21.85 2.77 -13.73
N GLY A 53 -22.65 2.56 -14.76
CA GLY A 53 -23.31 3.64 -15.50
C GLY A 53 -22.37 4.37 -16.44
N ALA A 54 -22.67 5.62 -16.76
CA ALA A 54 -21.87 6.48 -17.62
C ALA A 54 -22.06 7.95 -17.26
N TRP A 55 -21.02 8.78 -17.53
CA TRP A 55 -21.13 10.21 -17.45
C TRP A 55 -22.14 10.75 -18.46
N TRP A 56 -22.71 11.92 -18.14
CA TRP A 56 -23.47 12.72 -19.11
C TRP A 56 -22.53 13.39 -20.14
N PRO A 57 -23.03 13.75 -21.33
CA PRO A 57 -22.27 14.53 -22.29
C PRO A 57 -21.83 15.90 -21.74
N ASP A 58 -20.69 16.43 -22.22
CA ASP A 58 -20.14 17.71 -21.76
C ASP A 58 -21.07 18.92 -22.00
N ASP A 59 -21.91 18.83 -23.00
CA ASP A 59 -22.91 19.85 -23.37
C ASP A 59 -24.30 19.60 -22.75
N TYR A 60 -24.40 18.70 -21.79
CA TYR A 60 -25.68 18.36 -21.16
C TYR A 60 -26.30 19.56 -20.46
N ARG A 61 -27.59 19.81 -20.77
CA ARG A 61 -28.40 20.91 -20.22
C ARG A 61 -29.81 20.43 -19.80
N GLY A 62 -29.90 19.20 -19.37
CA GLY A 62 -31.16 18.60 -18.92
C GLY A 62 -31.40 18.74 -17.39
N PRO A 63 -32.33 17.97 -16.87
CA PRO A 63 -32.54 17.86 -15.42
C PRO A 63 -31.26 17.45 -14.69
N ALA A 64 -31.15 17.82 -13.41
CA ALA A 64 -29.95 17.54 -12.64
C ALA A 64 -29.61 16.04 -12.62
N ARG A 65 -28.38 15.71 -12.96
CA ARG A 65 -27.80 14.38 -12.86
C ARG A 65 -26.69 14.36 -11.82
N VAL A 66 -26.51 13.21 -11.20
CA VAL A 66 -25.48 13.03 -10.19
C VAL A 66 -24.73 11.70 -10.41
N ALA A 67 -23.46 11.73 -10.12
CA ALA A 67 -22.64 10.54 -9.95
C ALA A 67 -22.20 10.45 -8.49
N MET A 68 -22.22 9.25 -7.92
CA MET A 68 -21.85 9.01 -6.51
C MET A 68 -20.56 8.20 -6.44
N GLU A 69 -19.77 8.45 -5.40
CA GLU A 69 -18.59 7.65 -5.09
C GLU A 69 -19.00 6.21 -4.71
N ASP A 70 -18.21 5.23 -5.08
CA ASP A 70 -18.55 3.80 -5.01
C ASP A 70 -18.79 3.30 -3.58
N ARG A 71 -18.05 3.81 -2.61
CA ARG A 71 -18.20 3.46 -1.20
C ARG A 71 -19.51 4.02 -0.63
N GLU A 72 -19.81 5.28 -0.94
CA GLU A 72 -21.06 5.91 -0.53
C GLU A 72 -22.27 5.19 -1.17
N ALA A 73 -22.15 4.91 -2.48
CA ALA A 73 -23.17 4.15 -3.19
C ALA A 73 -23.37 2.74 -2.59
N TYR A 74 -22.30 2.06 -2.18
CA TYR A 74 -22.38 0.75 -1.54
C TYR A 74 -22.99 0.83 -0.15
N GLN A 75 -22.62 1.80 0.68
CA GLN A 75 -23.14 1.97 2.05
C GLN A 75 -24.66 2.25 2.04
N LEU A 76 -25.08 3.05 1.09
CA LEU A 76 -26.48 3.44 0.92
C LEU A 76 -27.32 2.46 0.09
N GLY A 77 -26.65 1.47 -0.56
CA GLY A 77 -27.30 0.50 -1.44
C GLY A 77 -27.88 1.17 -2.70
N LEU A 78 -27.21 2.19 -3.24
CA LEU A 78 -27.65 2.93 -4.41
C LEU A 78 -27.45 2.16 -5.72
N GLN A 79 -28.35 2.38 -6.66
CA GLN A 79 -28.28 1.83 -8.01
C GLN A 79 -28.42 2.94 -9.06
N VAL A 80 -27.77 2.74 -10.19
CA VAL A 80 -27.93 3.64 -11.34
C VAL A 80 -29.41 3.66 -11.75
N GLY A 81 -29.97 4.86 -11.89
CA GLY A 81 -31.40 5.10 -12.12
C GLY A 81 -32.15 5.56 -10.87
N ASP A 82 -31.56 5.47 -9.67
CA ASP A 82 -32.18 6.01 -8.45
C ASP A 82 -32.31 7.53 -8.53
N THR A 83 -33.38 8.06 -7.95
CA THR A 83 -33.54 9.50 -7.74
C THR A 83 -33.03 9.87 -6.35
N LEU A 84 -32.02 10.72 -6.30
CA LEU A 84 -31.42 11.21 -5.06
C LEU A 84 -31.87 12.62 -4.77
N ALA A 85 -32.37 12.87 -3.57
CA ALA A 85 -32.76 14.19 -3.12
C ALA A 85 -31.80 14.70 -2.05
N PHE A 86 -31.10 15.79 -2.34
CA PHE A 86 -30.17 16.44 -1.43
C PHE A 86 -30.78 17.68 -0.81
N GLU A 87 -30.45 17.93 0.44
CA GLU A 87 -30.75 19.17 1.15
C GLU A 87 -29.49 20.02 1.24
N ILE A 88 -29.51 21.20 0.60
CA ILE A 88 -28.38 22.13 0.50
C ILE A 88 -28.89 23.50 0.95
N LEU A 89 -28.29 24.07 2.00
CA LEU A 89 -28.67 25.36 2.56
C LEU A 89 -30.20 25.47 2.81
N GLY A 90 -30.85 24.39 3.21
CA GLY A 90 -32.29 24.33 3.47
C GLY A 90 -33.18 24.22 2.23
N GLN A 91 -32.58 24.09 1.04
CA GLN A 91 -33.30 23.83 -0.21
C GLN A 91 -33.08 22.39 -0.67
N ARG A 92 -34.13 21.82 -1.27
CA ARG A 92 -34.10 20.45 -1.77
C ARG A 92 -33.85 20.45 -3.28
N ILE A 93 -32.83 19.68 -3.70
CA ILE A 93 -32.55 19.41 -5.10
C ILE A 93 -32.62 17.90 -5.34
N SER A 94 -33.31 17.50 -6.41
CA SER A 94 -33.41 16.11 -6.82
C SER A 94 -32.61 15.91 -8.09
N ALA A 95 -31.83 14.79 -8.16
CA ALA A 95 -31.00 14.42 -9.29
C ALA A 95 -31.10 12.92 -9.55
N GLU A 96 -31.04 12.53 -10.82
CA GLU A 96 -30.94 11.13 -11.24
C GLU A 96 -29.50 10.62 -11.07
N LEU A 97 -29.33 9.49 -10.39
CA LEU A 97 -28.04 8.81 -10.27
C LEU A 97 -27.73 8.07 -11.57
N VAL A 98 -26.81 8.61 -12.38
CA VAL A 98 -26.47 8.05 -13.69
C VAL A 98 -25.15 7.30 -13.72
N ALA A 99 -24.27 7.56 -12.75
CA ALA A 99 -22.97 6.89 -12.66
C ALA A 99 -22.54 6.64 -11.21
N ILE A 100 -21.77 5.60 -11.02
CA ILE A 100 -21.03 5.35 -9.79
C ILE A 100 -19.57 5.30 -10.17
N TYR A 101 -18.71 5.99 -9.39
CA TYR A 101 -17.30 6.13 -9.69
C TYR A 101 -16.42 5.80 -8.49
N ALA A 102 -15.24 5.27 -8.77
CA ALA A 102 -14.19 5.06 -7.79
C ALA A 102 -13.15 6.17 -7.86
N GLN A 103 -12.69 6.64 -6.71
CA GLN A 103 -11.55 7.54 -6.58
C GLN A 103 -10.33 6.78 -6.05
N LYS A 104 -9.16 7.00 -6.64
CA LYS A 104 -7.90 6.44 -6.13
C LYS A 104 -7.48 7.19 -4.87
N ARG A 105 -7.83 6.65 -3.70
CA ARG A 105 -7.72 7.29 -2.36
C ARG A 105 -6.45 8.08 -2.11
N PHE A 106 -5.29 7.54 -2.48
CA PHE A 106 -3.99 8.19 -2.24
C PHE A 106 -3.53 9.12 -3.37
N GLN A 107 -4.22 9.10 -4.49
CA GLN A 107 -3.94 9.95 -5.64
C GLN A 107 -4.99 11.02 -5.82
N SER A 108 -6.15 10.88 -5.19
CA SER A 108 -7.23 11.85 -5.26
C SER A 108 -6.90 13.04 -4.35
N ARG A 109 -6.70 14.18 -4.96
CA ARG A 109 -6.29 15.42 -4.29
C ARG A 109 -7.46 16.14 -3.64
N LEU A 110 -8.65 15.92 -4.18
CA LEU A 110 -9.92 16.40 -3.63
C LEU A 110 -10.88 15.22 -3.56
N TRP A 111 -11.31 14.88 -2.36
CA TRP A 111 -12.29 13.82 -2.16
C TRP A 111 -13.69 14.40 -2.30
N LEU A 112 -14.40 13.95 -3.34
CA LEU A 112 -15.78 14.30 -3.62
C LEU A 112 -16.64 13.05 -3.48
N GLU A 113 -17.77 13.18 -2.82
CA GLU A 113 -18.71 12.07 -2.60
C GLU A 113 -19.82 12.07 -3.66
N ALA A 114 -20.11 13.25 -4.22
CA ALA A 114 -21.03 13.38 -5.34
C ALA A 114 -20.56 14.42 -6.35
N ILE A 115 -20.76 14.13 -7.63
CA ILE A 115 -20.50 15.04 -8.74
C ILE A 115 -21.80 15.26 -9.50
N PHE A 116 -22.20 16.52 -9.63
CA PHE A 116 -23.42 16.92 -10.31
C PHE A 116 -23.16 17.40 -11.72
N SER A 117 -24.17 17.33 -12.58
CA SER A 117 -24.16 17.97 -13.89
C SER A 117 -24.06 19.50 -13.75
N ASP A 118 -23.43 20.12 -14.77
CA ASP A 118 -23.18 21.56 -14.79
C ASP A 118 -24.47 22.38 -14.59
N GLY A 119 -24.35 23.44 -13.83
CA GLY A 119 -25.47 24.34 -13.51
C GLY A 119 -26.37 23.87 -12.36
N ALA A 120 -26.35 22.57 -12.02
CA ALA A 120 -27.23 22.03 -10.98
C ALA A 120 -26.94 22.60 -9.57
N LEU A 121 -25.68 22.88 -9.27
CA LEU A 121 -25.24 23.42 -7.98
C LEU A 121 -24.99 24.94 -7.98
N ASP A 122 -25.11 25.64 -9.10
CA ASP A 122 -24.77 27.06 -9.22
C ASP A 122 -25.36 27.94 -8.14
N PRO A 123 -26.68 27.80 -7.75
CA PRO A 123 -27.27 28.62 -6.70
C PRO A 123 -26.66 28.37 -5.30
N PHE A 124 -25.95 27.27 -5.12
CA PHE A 124 -25.45 26.79 -3.83
C PHE A 124 -23.95 26.94 -3.66
N ILE A 125 -23.24 27.41 -4.68
CA ILE A 125 -21.79 27.57 -4.64
C ILE A 125 -21.45 28.73 -3.71
N THR A 126 -20.94 28.41 -2.52
CA THR A 126 -20.48 29.40 -1.54
C THR A 126 -18.97 29.48 -1.40
N ARG A 127 -18.27 28.44 -1.88
CA ARG A 127 -16.80 28.35 -1.80
C ARG A 127 -16.23 27.58 -2.98
N TYR A 128 -14.96 27.89 -3.25
CA TYR A 128 -14.15 27.16 -4.21
C TYR A 128 -12.95 26.54 -3.50
N VAL A 129 -12.51 25.38 -3.94
CA VAL A 129 -11.27 24.75 -3.54
C VAL A 129 -10.31 24.80 -4.74
N GLY A 130 -9.11 25.28 -4.52
CA GLY A 130 -8.07 25.35 -5.55
C GLY A 130 -6.89 24.48 -5.18
N LEU A 131 -6.34 23.80 -6.17
CA LEU A 131 -5.10 23.04 -6.06
C LEU A 131 -4.03 23.70 -6.90
N ALA A 132 -2.94 24.12 -6.27
CA ALA A 132 -1.81 24.73 -6.93
C ALA A 132 -0.57 23.85 -6.78
N TYR A 133 0.05 23.52 -7.92
CA TYR A 133 1.25 22.68 -7.97
C TYR A 133 2.47 23.56 -8.15
N MET A 134 3.37 23.52 -7.16
CA MET A 134 4.58 24.32 -7.15
C MET A 134 5.68 23.68 -6.30
N ASN A 135 6.92 24.14 -6.45
CA ASN A 135 8.02 23.72 -5.59
C ASN A 135 7.89 24.35 -4.19
N GLY A 136 8.44 23.68 -3.16
CA GLY A 136 8.28 24.09 -1.76
C GLY A 136 8.74 25.53 -1.46
N ALA A 137 9.82 26.02 -2.11
CA ALA A 137 10.28 27.41 -1.95
C ALA A 137 9.27 28.42 -2.49
N ASP A 138 8.67 28.13 -3.65
CA ASP A 138 7.66 28.97 -4.28
C ASP A 138 6.33 28.92 -3.53
N ALA A 139 6.04 27.80 -2.84
CA ALA A 139 4.84 27.62 -2.05
C ALA A 139 4.73 28.62 -0.89
N VAL A 140 5.83 28.84 -0.16
CA VAL A 140 5.87 29.82 0.95
C VAL A 140 5.64 31.23 0.43
N ALA A 141 6.35 31.63 -0.62
CA ALA A 141 6.21 32.95 -1.22
C ALA A 141 4.81 33.19 -1.78
N THR A 142 4.21 32.16 -2.38
CA THR A 142 2.85 32.22 -2.93
C THR A 142 1.81 32.27 -1.83
N GLN A 143 1.96 31.47 -0.77
CA GLN A 143 1.09 31.52 0.40
C GLN A 143 1.05 32.92 1.03
N ASN A 144 2.22 33.52 1.23
CA ASN A 144 2.34 34.88 1.80
C ASN A 144 1.68 35.92 0.89
N ARG A 145 1.86 35.82 -0.44
CA ARG A 145 1.21 36.72 -1.40
C ARG A 145 -0.31 36.59 -1.39
N ILE A 146 -0.82 35.36 -1.36
CA ILE A 146 -2.26 35.11 -1.29
C ILE A 146 -2.82 35.66 0.01
N ALA A 147 -2.21 35.37 1.15
CA ALA A 147 -2.66 35.86 2.46
C ALA A 147 -2.69 37.39 2.54
N ALA A 148 -1.72 38.06 1.90
CA ALA A 148 -1.68 39.52 1.85
C ALA A 148 -2.70 40.15 0.90
N ALA A 149 -2.97 39.48 -0.24
CA ALA A 149 -3.87 39.98 -1.27
C ALA A 149 -5.34 39.60 -1.06
N GLN A 150 -5.59 38.45 -0.44
CA GLN A 150 -6.94 37.84 -0.30
C GLN A 150 -7.10 37.26 1.10
N PRO A 151 -7.54 38.06 2.11
CA PRO A 151 -7.69 37.60 3.49
C PRO A 151 -8.70 36.48 3.69
N ASN A 152 -9.64 36.31 2.76
CA ASN A 152 -10.69 35.29 2.79
C ASN A 152 -10.22 33.94 2.21
N VAL A 153 -9.00 33.85 1.68
CA VAL A 153 -8.46 32.62 1.11
C VAL A 153 -7.58 31.92 2.15
N VAL A 154 -8.00 30.75 2.59
CA VAL A 154 -7.20 29.89 3.47
C VAL A 154 -6.32 28.99 2.61
N THR A 155 -5.02 29.10 2.79
CA THR A 155 -4.05 28.25 2.08
C THR A 155 -3.46 27.21 3.03
N VAL A 156 -3.49 25.94 2.61
CA VAL A 156 -2.92 24.84 3.37
C VAL A 156 -1.79 24.20 2.57
N ARG A 157 -0.63 24.08 3.18
CA ARG A 157 0.53 23.42 2.58
C ARG A 157 0.47 21.91 2.83
N THR A 158 0.31 21.14 1.76
CA THR A 158 0.26 19.67 1.83
C THR A 158 1.63 19.03 1.97
N ASP A 159 2.72 19.73 1.59
CA ASP A 159 4.10 19.25 1.75
C ASP A 159 4.45 19.01 3.22
N LEU A 160 4.07 19.91 4.13
CA LEU A 160 4.31 19.77 5.56
C LEU A 160 3.61 18.54 6.15
N LEU A 161 2.38 18.28 5.72
CA LEU A 161 1.61 17.08 6.15
C LEU A 161 2.25 15.80 5.62
N LEU A 162 2.75 15.83 4.39
CA LEU A 162 3.44 14.69 3.77
C LEU A 162 4.79 14.41 4.45
N ASP A 163 5.53 15.44 4.83
CA ASP A 163 6.82 15.28 5.50
C ASP A 163 6.64 14.72 6.92
N GLU A 164 5.61 15.13 7.65
CA GLU A 164 5.26 14.55 8.95
C GLU A 164 4.84 13.07 8.81
N ALA A 165 4.00 12.76 7.82
CA ALA A 165 3.60 11.39 7.51
C ALA A 165 4.82 10.52 7.13
N ARG A 166 5.74 11.04 6.31
CA ARG A 166 7.00 10.36 5.95
C ARG A 166 7.87 10.12 7.18
N ALA A 167 7.96 11.09 8.08
CA ALA A 167 8.73 10.94 9.32
C ALA A 167 8.16 9.83 10.22
N ILE A 168 6.83 9.75 10.35
CA ILE A 168 6.16 8.69 11.13
C ILE A 168 6.41 7.33 10.47
N LEU A 169 6.21 7.24 9.16
CA LEU A 169 6.47 6.00 8.40
C LEU A 169 7.95 5.59 8.48
N GLY A 170 8.86 6.55 8.41
CA GLY A 170 10.30 6.32 8.57
C GLY A 170 10.65 5.74 9.95
N ARG A 171 10.06 6.26 11.02
CA ARG A 171 10.25 5.73 12.38
C ARG A 171 9.67 4.30 12.51
N ALA A 172 8.50 4.05 11.95
CA ALA A 172 7.90 2.72 11.92
C ALA A 172 8.77 1.73 11.12
N ALA A 173 9.27 2.14 9.96
CA ALA A 173 10.18 1.34 9.15
C ALA A 173 11.51 1.04 9.89
N ALA A 174 12.05 2.01 10.60
CA ALA A 174 13.26 1.81 11.43
C ALA A 174 13.01 0.80 12.56
N GLY A 175 11.86 0.87 13.24
CA GLY A 175 11.47 -0.11 14.25
C GLY A 175 11.34 -1.52 13.69
N LEU A 176 10.67 -1.68 12.54
CA LEU A 176 10.55 -2.97 11.85
C LEU A 176 11.92 -3.50 11.41
N SER A 177 12.80 -2.63 10.93
CA SER A 177 14.17 -2.99 10.54
C SER A 177 15.00 -3.47 11.73
N ALA A 178 14.85 -2.87 12.89
CA ALA A 178 15.50 -3.30 14.11
C ALA A 178 15.03 -4.71 14.54
N ILE A 179 13.71 -4.97 14.51
CA ILE A 179 13.15 -6.29 14.80
C ILE A 179 13.66 -7.32 13.78
N ALA A 180 13.68 -6.97 12.51
CA ALA A 180 14.21 -7.84 11.46
C ALA A 180 15.71 -8.16 11.68
N ALA A 181 16.52 -7.17 12.08
CA ALA A 181 17.93 -7.37 12.39
C ALA A 181 18.15 -8.32 13.57
N VAL A 182 17.36 -8.17 14.65
CA VAL A 182 17.41 -9.08 15.81
C VAL A 182 17.01 -10.50 15.40
N THR A 183 15.93 -10.65 14.64
CA THR A 183 15.46 -11.96 14.15
C THR A 183 16.48 -12.62 13.24
N LEU A 184 17.10 -11.84 12.35
CA LEU A 184 18.18 -12.33 11.48
C LEU A 184 19.39 -12.80 12.29
N SER A 185 19.79 -12.02 13.29
CA SER A 185 20.92 -12.37 14.17
C SER A 185 20.63 -13.66 14.96
N ALA A 186 19.44 -13.79 15.52
CA ALA A 186 19.01 -15.01 16.20
C ALA A 186 18.98 -16.21 15.26
N SER A 187 18.46 -16.05 14.05
CA SER A 187 18.45 -17.11 13.01
C SER A 187 19.87 -17.53 12.60
N LEU A 188 20.78 -16.58 12.49
CA LEU A 188 22.18 -16.86 12.21
C LEU A 188 22.86 -17.67 13.32
N LEU A 189 22.58 -17.34 14.59
CA LEU A 189 23.08 -18.09 15.75
C LEU A 189 22.55 -19.53 15.75
N VAL A 190 21.27 -19.71 15.47
CA VAL A 190 20.65 -21.05 15.33
C VAL A 190 21.33 -21.82 14.20
N LEU A 191 21.53 -21.21 13.04
CA LEU A 191 22.20 -21.84 11.90
C LEU A 191 23.62 -22.28 12.26
N VAL A 192 24.40 -21.42 12.90
CA VAL A 192 25.76 -21.75 13.38
C VAL A 192 25.72 -22.92 14.38
N SER A 193 24.76 -22.92 15.30
CA SER A 193 24.56 -23.98 16.28
C SER A 193 24.23 -25.32 15.62
N VAL A 194 23.33 -25.34 14.63
CA VAL A 194 22.95 -26.53 13.88
C VAL A 194 24.12 -27.08 13.08
N ILE A 195 24.90 -26.22 12.43
CA ILE A 195 26.12 -26.62 11.69
C ILE A 195 27.14 -27.21 12.67
N ALA A 196 27.32 -26.60 13.85
CA ALA A 196 28.22 -27.08 14.87
C ALA A 196 27.81 -28.46 15.42
N ALA A 197 26.51 -28.65 15.69
CA ALA A 197 25.96 -29.92 16.19
C ALA A 197 26.06 -31.05 15.13
N GLY A 198 25.83 -30.74 13.86
CA GLY A 198 25.91 -31.70 12.75
C GLY A 198 27.33 -32.13 12.37
N ARG A 199 28.33 -31.39 12.84
CA ARG A 199 29.74 -31.54 12.44
C ARG A 199 30.31 -32.95 12.64
N ALA A 200 30.10 -33.56 13.80
CA ALA A 200 30.63 -34.88 14.11
C ALA A 200 30.13 -35.95 13.16
N ARG A 201 28.85 -35.91 12.83
CA ARG A 201 28.20 -36.85 11.88
C ARG A 201 28.70 -36.65 10.45
N GLN A 202 28.88 -35.43 10.01
CA GLN A 202 29.38 -35.13 8.65
C GLN A 202 30.85 -35.53 8.48
N ILE A 203 31.69 -35.29 9.49
CA ILE A 203 33.07 -35.71 9.49
C ILE A 203 33.17 -37.25 9.47
N TYR A 204 32.34 -37.94 10.27
CA TYR A 204 32.29 -39.40 10.28
C TYR A 204 31.91 -39.97 8.91
N LEU A 205 30.88 -39.47 8.29
CA LEU A 205 30.45 -39.89 6.95
C LEU A 205 31.50 -39.59 5.88
N ALA A 206 32.11 -38.41 5.93
CA ALA A 206 33.19 -38.03 5.01
C ALA A 206 34.43 -38.93 5.15
N THR A 207 34.77 -39.29 6.40
CA THR A 207 35.88 -40.21 6.66
C THR A 207 35.57 -41.61 6.15
N LEU A 208 34.34 -42.09 6.38
CA LEU A 208 33.90 -43.40 5.86
C LEU A 208 33.93 -43.46 4.33
N LEU A 209 33.44 -42.42 3.65
CA LEU A 209 33.50 -42.33 2.18
C LEU A 209 34.94 -42.25 1.66
N ASN A 210 35.83 -41.59 2.37
CA ASN A 210 37.23 -41.50 2.01
C ASN A 210 37.95 -42.86 2.15
N THR A 211 37.61 -43.63 3.19
CA THR A 211 38.16 -45.00 3.35
C THR A 211 37.68 -45.98 2.27
N LEU A 212 36.49 -45.72 1.70
CA LEU A 212 35.90 -46.45 0.56
C LEU A 212 36.46 -45.97 -0.79
N GLY A 213 37.46 -45.05 -0.80
CA GLY A 213 38.15 -44.58 -2.00
C GLY A 213 37.53 -43.37 -2.70
N ALA A 214 36.52 -42.70 -2.08
CA ALA A 214 35.97 -41.48 -2.63
C ALA A 214 36.98 -40.34 -2.58
N ARG A 215 37.14 -39.62 -3.69
CA ARG A 215 38.01 -38.44 -3.75
C ARG A 215 37.44 -37.30 -2.90
N VAL A 216 38.27 -36.66 -2.07
CA VAL A 216 37.87 -35.51 -1.23
C VAL A 216 37.18 -34.40 -2.03
N ARG A 217 37.58 -34.21 -3.29
CA ARG A 217 36.93 -33.24 -4.20
C ARG A 217 35.47 -33.62 -4.52
N ALA A 218 35.18 -34.91 -4.70
CA ALA A 218 33.83 -35.38 -4.98
C ALA A 218 32.91 -35.19 -3.75
N ILE A 219 33.41 -35.48 -2.55
CA ILE A 219 32.70 -35.25 -1.29
C ILE A 219 32.40 -33.72 -1.12
N GLY A 220 33.42 -32.88 -1.42
CA GLY A 220 33.26 -31.43 -1.38
C GLY A 220 32.18 -30.90 -2.33
N HIS A 221 32.19 -31.39 -3.60
CA HIS A 221 31.14 -31.00 -4.56
C HIS A 221 29.75 -31.46 -4.14
N ALA A 222 29.61 -32.64 -3.57
CA ALA A 222 28.33 -33.13 -3.06
C ALA A 222 27.79 -32.23 -1.92
N LEU A 223 28.66 -31.86 -0.96
CA LEU A 223 28.29 -30.93 0.11
C LEU A 223 27.91 -29.54 -0.42
N TYR A 224 28.68 -28.99 -1.37
CA TYR A 224 28.32 -27.71 -1.98
C TYR A 224 26.97 -27.74 -2.68
N LEU A 225 26.67 -28.83 -3.41
CA LEU A 225 25.39 -29.00 -4.09
C LEU A 225 24.25 -29.10 -3.09
N GLU A 226 24.42 -29.82 -1.99
CA GLU A 226 23.43 -29.93 -0.91
C GLU A 226 23.13 -28.56 -0.30
N TYR A 227 24.16 -27.79 0.07
CA TYR A 227 23.98 -26.46 0.62
C TYR A 227 23.40 -25.46 -0.39
N LEU A 228 23.75 -25.57 -1.66
CA LEU A 228 23.21 -24.75 -2.74
C LEU A 228 21.72 -25.03 -2.96
N LEU A 229 21.32 -26.31 -2.94
CA LEU A 229 19.92 -26.71 -3.02
C LEU A 229 19.11 -26.19 -1.81
N LEU A 230 19.64 -26.31 -0.61
CA LEU A 230 19.02 -25.78 0.60
C LEU A 230 18.89 -24.26 0.52
N ALA A 231 19.93 -23.55 0.05
CA ALA A 231 19.87 -22.10 -0.14
C ALA A 231 18.82 -21.70 -1.17
N ALA A 232 18.74 -22.40 -2.28
CA ALA A 232 17.73 -22.15 -3.31
C ALA A 232 16.30 -22.37 -2.78
N LEU A 233 16.07 -23.46 -2.07
CA LEU A 233 14.78 -23.80 -1.50
C LEU A 233 14.34 -22.80 -0.43
N THR A 234 15.23 -22.43 0.49
CA THR A 234 14.95 -21.44 1.53
C THR A 234 14.71 -20.05 0.95
N THR A 235 15.49 -19.65 -0.06
CA THR A 235 15.29 -18.37 -0.76
C THR A 235 13.94 -18.34 -1.49
N ALA A 236 13.58 -19.41 -2.20
CA ALA A 236 12.30 -19.51 -2.89
C ALA A 236 11.14 -19.42 -1.90
N PHE A 237 11.21 -20.19 -0.80
CA PHE A 237 10.18 -20.15 0.24
C PHE A 237 10.06 -18.76 0.89
N ALA A 238 11.18 -18.15 1.27
CA ALA A 238 11.22 -16.84 1.89
C ALA A 238 10.69 -15.75 0.95
N SER A 239 11.03 -15.82 -0.34
CA SER A 239 10.54 -14.88 -1.36
C SER A 239 9.03 -15.01 -1.58
N VAL A 240 8.51 -16.22 -1.68
CA VAL A 240 7.06 -16.47 -1.85
C VAL A 240 6.29 -16.05 -0.60
N ALA A 241 6.72 -16.49 0.58
CA ALA A 241 6.04 -16.17 1.83
C ALA A 241 6.10 -14.65 2.14
N GLY A 242 7.27 -14.03 1.95
CA GLY A 242 7.46 -12.61 2.18
C GLY A 242 6.64 -11.74 1.21
N SER A 243 6.63 -12.11 -0.08
CA SER A 243 5.84 -11.37 -1.07
C SER A 243 4.34 -11.55 -0.85
N ALA A 244 3.88 -12.76 -0.53
CA ALA A 244 2.47 -13.02 -0.23
C ALA A 244 2.00 -12.20 0.98
N LEU A 245 2.79 -12.18 2.07
CA LEU A 245 2.47 -11.40 3.27
C LEU A 245 2.48 -9.89 2.99
N ALA A 246 3.46 -9.41 2.24
CA ALA A 246 3.54 -8.00 1.86
C ALA A 246 2.35 -7.59 0.98
N THR A 247 1.98 -8.40 -0.01
CA THR A 247 0.81 -8.16 -0.88
C THR A 247 -0.48 -8.13 -0.06
N LEU A 248 -0.65 -9.10 0.85
CA LEU A 248 -1.82 -9.17 1.72
C LEU A 248 -1.97 -7.90 2.55
N LEU A 249 -0.88 -7.45 3.19
CA LEU A 249 -0.88 -6.24 4.01
C LEU A 249 -1.15 -4.98 3.19
N LEU A 250 -0.47 -4.82 2.04
CA LEU A 250 -0.63 -3.66 1.17
C LEU A 250 -2.05 -3.58 0.61
N HIS A 251 -2.57 -4.70 0.09
CA HIS A 251 -3.89 -4.73 -0.53
C HIS A 251 -5.02 -4.58 0.50
N TYR A 252 -5.02 -5.41 1.58
CA TYR A 252 -6.14 -5.42 2.53
C TYR A 252 -6.11 -4.30 3.56
N ARG A 253 -4.91 -3.85 3.98
CA ARG A 253 -4.81 -2.82 5.03
C ARG A 253 -4.56 -1.42 4.49
N LEU A 254 -3.72 -1.28 3.48
CA LEU A 254 -3.31 0.02 2.97
C LEU A 254 -4.04 0.39 1.67
N GLN A 255 -4.72 -0.58 1.02
CA GLN A 255 -5.39 -0.38 -0.28
C GLN A 255 -4.47 0.28 -1.32
N LEU A 256 -3.19 -0.06 -1.27
CA LEU A 256 -2.16 0.40 -2.19
C LEU A 256 -1.88 -0.69 -3.22
N ASP A 257 -2.12 -0.38 -4.48
CA ASP A 257 -1.63 -1.16 -5.62
C ASP A 257 -0.18 -0.72 -5.91
N ALA A 258 0.74 -1.03 -4.98
CA ALA A 258 2.14 -0.75 -5.22
C ALA A 258 2.74 -1.87 -6.07
N PRO A 259 3.49 -1.55 -7.16
CA PRO A 259 4.29 -2.55 -7.85
C PRO A 259 5.30 -3.09 -6.84
N LEU A 260 5.14 -4.37 -6.49
CA LEU A 260 6.01 -5.01 -5.52
C LEU A 260 7.45 -4.97 -6.01
N GLY A 261 8.31 -4.45 -5.18
CA GLY A 261 9.75 -4.58 -5.33
C GLY A 261 10.23 -6.02 -5.06
N TRP A 262 9.63 -6.99 -5.76
CA TRP A 262 9.93 -8.42 -5.64
C TRP A 262 11.42 -8.69 -5.77
N PHE A 263 12.08 -7.97 -6.67
CA PHE A 263 13.50 -8.13 -6.93
C PHE A 263 14.37 -7.73 -5.74
N ALA A 264 14.07 -6.66 -5.05
CA ALA A 264 14.89 -6.19 -3.92
C ALA A 264 14.81 -7.15 -2.72
N GLY A 265 13.61 -7.60 -2.36
CA GLY A 265 13.41 -8.54 -1.26
C GLY A 265 13.96 -9.92 -1.55
N SER A 266 13.74 -10.46 -2.75
CA SER A 266 14.27 -11.77 -3.17
C SER A 266 15.78 -11.74 -3.37
N LEU A 267 16.36 -10.65 -3.88
CA LEU A 267 17.79 -10.47 -3.98
C LEU A 267 18.45 -10.46 -2.59
N LEU A 268 17.88 -9.73 -1.65
CA LEU A 268 18.38 -9.69 -0.27
C LEU A 268 18.30 -11.06 0.40
N ALA A 269 17.19 -11.77 0.26
CA ALA A 269 17.03 -13.14 0.77
C ALA A 269 18.05 -14.10 0.14
N ALA A 270 18.30 -14.00 -1.16
CA ALA A 270 19.31 -14.80 -1.86
C ALA A 270 20.72 -14.53 -1.35
N VAL A 271 21.10 -13.25 -1.23
CA VAL A 271 22.44 -12.85 -0.74
C VAL A 271 22.67 -13.38 0.68
N ILE A 272 21.68 -13.24 1.58
CA ILE A 272 21.79 -13.71 2.96
C ILE A 272 21.87 -15.24 3.00
N SER A 273 21.01 -15.95 2.26
CA SER A 273 20.97 -17.42 2.25
C SER A 273 22.24 -18.01 1.66
N VAL A 274 22.68 -17.52 0.51
CA VAL A 274 23.91 -17.98 -0.14
C VAL A 274 25.14 -17.61 0.69
N GLY A 275 25.18 -16.43 1.27
CA GLY A 275 26.28 -16.00 2.14
C GLY A 275 26.40 -16.87 3.40
N ALA A 276 25.31 -17.10 4.11
CA ALA A 276 25.27 -17.89 5.35
C ALA A 276 25.65 -19.37 5.09
N LEU A 277 25.04 -19.98 4.08
CA LEU A 277 25.28 -21.39 3.75
C LEU A 277 26.63 -21.58 3.06
N GLY A 278 27.05 -20.62 2.22
CA GLY A 278 28.39 -20.63 1.61
C GLY A 278 29.49 -20.52 2.65
N PHE A 279 29.32 -19.68 3.66
CA PHE A 279 30.26 -19.58 4.78
C PHE A 279 30.31 -20.90 5.57
N GLY A 280 29.19 -21.54 5.84
CA GLY A 280 29.08 -22.84 6.50
C GLY A 280 29.80 -23.93 5.71
N ALA A 281 29.57 -24.02 4.41
CA ALA A 281 30.21 -24.97 3.51
C ALA A 281 31.73 -24.74 3.44
N HIS A 282 32.16 -23.49 3.30
CA HIS A 282 33.61 -23.15 3.26
C HIS A 282 34.32 -23.54 4.56
N TYR A 283 33.69 -23.25 5.69
CA TYR A 283 34.25 -23.60 7.00
C TYR A 283 34.41 -25.12 7.19
N LEU A 284 33.41 -25.91 6.79
CA LEU A 284 33.45 -27.36 6.80
C LEU A 284 34.56 -27.93 5.90
N LEU A 285 34.69 -27.42 4.68
CA LEU A 285 35.75 -27.87 3.74
C LEU A 285 37.15 -27.53 4.21
N ARG A 286 37.32 -26.39 4.89
CA ARG A 286 38.60 -26.03 5.47
C ARG A 286 39.04 -27.04 6.56
N GLN A 287 38.07 -27.56 7.33
CA GLN A 287 38.35 -28.58 8.35
C GLN A 287 38.63 -29.98 7.76
N LEU A 288 37.92 -30.36 6.69
CA LEU A 288 38.20 -31.63 6.00
C LEU A 288 39.59 -31.69 5.34
N ARG A 289 40.20 -30.51 5.09
CA ARG A 289 41.60 -30.44 4.60
C ARG A 289 42.65 -30.53 5.70
N MET A 290 42.27 -30.51 6.99
CA MET A 290 43.17 -30.74 8.09
C MET A 290 43.47 -32.25 8.22
N SER A 291 44.70 -32.61 8.44
CA SER A 291 45.13 -34.02 8.50
C SER A 291 44.37 -34.81 9.58
N PRO A 292 43.97 -36.07 9.31
CA PRO A 292 43.24 -36.90 10.29
C PRO A 292 43.98 -37.06 11.64
N ALA A 293 45.31 -37.01 11.64
CA ALA A 293 46.14 -37.07 12.83
C ALA A 293 46.01 -35.86 13.76
N ALA A 294 45.62 -34.68 13.24
CA ALA A 294 45.39 -33.50 14.06
C ALA A 294 43.99 -33.54 14.74
N LEU A 295 43.03 -34.18 14.11
CA LEU A 295 41.67 -34.33 14.64
C LEU A 295 41.61 -35.37 15.79
N LEU A 296 42.39 -36.44 15.70
CA LEU A 296 42.47 -37.47 16.77
C LEU A 296 43.18 -36.94 18.02
N ARG A 297 44.10 -35.99 17.91
CA ARG A 297 44.75 -35.34 19.04
C ARG A 297 43.87 -34.33 19.76
N SER A 298 42.93 -33.70 19.08
CA SER A 298 42.00 -32.74 19.70
C SER A 298 40.76 -33.38 20.33
N ALA A 299 40.50 -34.65 20.06
CA ALA A 299 39.36 -35.41 20.64
C ALA A 299 39.74 -36.24 21.87
N GLY A 300 41.05 -36.27 22.24
CA GLY A 300 41.57 -37.04 23.36
C GLY A 300 42.17 -36.20 24.48
N GLY A 301 41.86 -34.88 24.52
CA GLY A 301 42.28 -33.97 25.62
C GLY A 301 41.07 -33.30 26.30
#